data_7ad698a61aa9a61d25184ace028dae62
#
_entry.id   7ad698a61aa9a61d25184ace028dae62
#
_cell.length_a   1.000
_cell.length_b   1.000
_cell.length_c   1.000
_cell.angle_alpha   90.00
_cell.angle_beta   90.00
_cell.angle_gamma   90.00
#
_symmetry.space_group_name_H-M   'P 1'
#
loop_
_entity.id
_entity.type
_entity.pdbx_description
1 polymer ?
#
loop_
_entity_poly.entity_id
_entity_poly.type
_entity_poly.pdbx_seq_one_letter_code
_entity_poly.pdbx_strand_id
1 'polypeptide(L)'
;LYTFCKKIKYQEKKAVDNVSFEVRRGEAVALFGKNGAGKSTILKMITGVCFPTKGKIEVEGRVSALLELTSGFDPEFTGRQNIFLKGQLLGLKDSEIKELEQTIIDFAEIEEYIDQPVRTYSSGMKARLGFSINVNIRPEILIVDEALSVGDEEFKNKCTKKVNEIVNKDEVTLLFVTHSTALAKEFCSRGIVMQKGKLTFDGEIDEAIKRYKKTVKK
;
A
#
# COMPACT_ATOMS: atom_id res chain seq x y z
N LEU A 1 45.13 -27.16 1.72
CA LEU A 1 44.16 -26.20 1.19
C LEU A 1 43.79 -25.24 2.35
N TYR A 2 44.44 -24.08 2.41
CA TYR A 2 44.08 -23.02 3.37
C TYR A 2 42.98 -22.18 2.75
N THR A 3 41.73 -22.34 3.23
CA THR A 3 40.60 -21.48 2.85
C THR A 3 40.74 -20.17 3.65
N PHE A 4 41.17 -19.10 2.99
CA PHE A 4 41.17 -17.77 3.56
C PHE A 4 39.71 -17.31 3.70
N CYS A 5 39.09 -17.47 4.85
CA CYS A 5 37.86 -16.79 5.20
C CYS A 5 38.15 -15.29 5.35
N LYS A 6 37.98 -14.51 4.27
CA LYS A 6 37.91 -13.06 4.37
C LYS A 6 36.74 -12.72 5.30
N LYS A 7 37.00 -12.12 6.45
CA LYS A 7 35.99 -11.52 7.31
C LYS A 7 35.27 -10.44 6.48
N ILE A 8 34.03 -10.75 6.05
CA ILE A 8 33.18 -9.78 5.37
C ILE A 8 32.84 -8.72 6.43
N LYS A 9 33.27 -7.48 6.21
CA LYS A 9 32.89 -6.35 7.06
C LYS A 9 31.46 -5.95 6.67
N TYR A 10 30.51 -6.25 7.53
CA TYR A 10 29.14 -5.77 7.39
C TYR A 10 29.06 -4.35 7.93
N GLN A 11 28.40 -3.47 7.18
CA GLN A 11 28.05 -2.14 7.65
C GLN A 11 26.57 -2.18 8.04
N GLU A 12 26.28 -2.04 9.32
CA GLU A 12 24.89 -1.95 9.79
C GLU A 12 24.29 -0.63 9.34
N LYS A 13 23.17 -0.70 8.62
CA LYS A 13 22.36 0.45 8.27
C LYS A 13 20.96 0.30 8.86
N LYS A 14 20.62 1.13 9.81
CA LYS A 14 19.27 1.19 10.38
C LYS A 14 18.32 1.88 9.39
N ALA A 15 17.42 1.11 8.79
CA ALA A 15 16.39 1.63 7.92
C ALA A 15 15.28 2.36 8.70
N VAL A 16 14.96 1.85 9.90
CA VAL A 16 14.05 2.44 10.87
C VAL A 16 14.75 2.40 12.23
N ASP A 17 14.79 3.51 12.95
CA ASP A 17 15.54 3.67 14.20
C ASP A 17 14.64 4.28 15.28
N ASN A 18 14.18 3.44 16.20
CA ASN A 18 13.39 3.82 17.37
C ASN A 18 12.14 4.66 17.01
N VAL A 19 11.28 4.10 16.15
CA VAL A 19 10.00 4.69 15.74
C VAL A 19 8.87 4.04 16.50
N SER A 20 7.99 4.85 17.08
CA SER A 20 6.76 4.40 17.72
C SER A 20 5.62 5.34 17.32
N PHE A 21 4.52 4.78 16.87
CA PHE A 21 3.27 5.49 16.61
C PHE A 21 2.11 4.48 16.66
N GLU A 22 0.92 5.00 16.80
CA GLU A 22 -0.33 4.25 16.78
C GLU A 22 -1.27 4.86 15.75
N VAL A 23 -2.03 4.04 15.05
CA VAL A 23 -3.12 4.48 14.17
C VAL A 23 -4.39 3.82 14.66
N ARG A 24 -5.40 4.60 14.94
CA ARG A 24 -6.68 4.12 15.47
C ARG A 24 -7.58 3.63 14.34
N ARG A 25 -8.49 2.74 14.70
CA ARG A 25 -9.49 2.25 13.73
C ARG A 25 -10.31 3.42 13.16
N GLY A 26 -10.48 3.43 11.83
CA GLY A 26 -11.16 4.50 11.10
C GLY A 26 -10.34 5.78 10.94
N GLU A 27 -9.08 5.82 11.40
CA GLU A 27 -8.23 6.99 11.26
C GLU A 27 -7.52 6.99 9.90
N ALA A 28 -7.46 8.15 9.26
CA ALA A 28 -6.71 8.37 8.03
C ALA A 28 -5.43 9.17 8.33
N VAL A 29 -4.27 8.54 8.15
CA VAL A 29 -2.96 9.10 8.50
C VAL A 29 -2.05 9.15 7.28
N ALA A 30 -1.48 10.32 7.01
CA ALA A 30 -0.49 10.50 5.96
C ALA A 30 0.93 10.23 6.49
N LEU A 31 1.73 9.46 5.75
CA LEU A 31 3.13 9.19 6.06
C LEU A 31 4.06 9.90 5.07
N PHE A 32 4.73 10.95 5.51
CA PHE A 32 5.65 11.74 4.73
C PHE A 32 7.11 11.40 4.98
N GLY A 33 7.95 11.59 3.97
CA GLY A 33 9.42 11.49 4.08
C GLY A 33 10.07 11.39 2.72
N LYS A 34 11.33 11.84 2.60
CA LYS A 34 12.14 11.66 1.38
C LYS A 34 12.37 10.18 1.06
N ASN A 35 12.82 9.89 -0.16
CA ASN A 35 13.29 8.55 -0.51
C ASN A 35 14.41 8.11 0.45
N GLY A 36 14.32 6.87 0.94
CA GLY A 36 15.23 6.36 1.97
C GLY A 36 14.94 6.82 3.40
N ALA A 37 13.82 7.50 3.67
CA ALA A 37 13.43 7.89 5.04
C ALA A 37 12.96 6.73 5.91
N GLY A 38 12.75 5.53 5.34
CA GLY A 38 12.28 4.34 6.06
C GLY A 38 10.80 3.99 5.85
N LYS A 39 10.05 4.79 5.07
CA LYS A 39 8.61 4.59 4.83
C LYS A 39 8.29 3.17 4.33
N SER A 40 8.87 2.75 3.21
CA SER A 40 8.62 1.43 2.61
C SER A 40 9.04 0.27 3.55
N THR A 41 10.03 0.48 4.41
CA THR A 41 10.41 -0.52 5.41
C THR A 41 9.32 -0.66 6.47
N ILE A 42 8.76 0.44 6.97
CA ILE A 42 7.61 0.41 7.89
C ILE A 42 6.42 -0.29 7.23
N LEU A 43 6.09 0.05 5.99
CA LEU A 43 4.98 -0.57 5.29
C LEU A 43 5.17 -2.07 5.12
N LYS A 44 6.37 -2.53 4.74
CA LYS A 44 6.70 -3.95 4.65
C LYS A 44 6.58 -4.68 5.99
N MET A 45 6.87 -4.00 7.09
CA MET A 45 6.67 -4.57 8.42
C MET A 45 5.19 -4.64 8.80
N ILE A 46 4.39 -3.62 8.48
CA ILE A 46 2.93 -3.61 8.73
C ILE A 46 2.23 -4.71 7.89
N THR A 47 2.66 -4.92 6.65
CA THR A 47 2.12 -5.96 5.76
C THR A 47 2.68 -7.36 6.04
N GLY A 48 3.56 -7.53 7.03
CA GLY A 48 4.13 -8.84 7.39
C GLY A 48 5.21 -9.35 6.42
N VAL A 49 5.64 -8.57 5.43
CA VAL A 49 6.70 -8.94 4.48
C VAL A 49 8.08 -9.04 5.16
N CYS A 50 8.31 -8.27 6.21
CA CYS A 50 9.50 -8.38 7.05
C CYS A 50 9.17 -8.09 8.51
N PHE A 51 10.09 -8.47 9.42
CA PHE A 51 9.92 -8.28 10.86
C PHE A 51 10.91 -7.24 11.40
N PRO A 52 10.53 -6.50 12.47
CA PRO A 52 11.47 -5.59 13.12
C PRO A 52 12.60 -6.37 13.80
N THR A 53 13.84 -5.85 13.72
CA THR A 53 14.99 -6.43 14.43
C THR A 53 14.84 -6.30 15.95
N LYS A 54 14.18 -5.23 16.43
CA LYS A 54 13.84 -4.98 17.84
C LYS A 54 12.50 -4.24 17.90
N GLY A 55 11.78 -4.39 19.01
CA GLY A 55 10.45 -3.84 19.19
C GLY A 55 9.36 -4.77 18.68
N LYS A 56 8.15 -4.27 18.55
CA LYS A 56 6.98 -5.03 18.08
C LYS A 56 6.14 -4.19 17.15
N ILE A 57 5.39 -4.87 16.29
CA ILE A 57 4.32 -4.28 15.48
C ILE A 57 3.09 -5.13 15.71
N GLU A 58 2.00 -4.49 16.04
CA GLU A 58 0.69 -5.10 16.24
C GLU A 58 -0.24 -4.51 15.18
N VAL A 59 -0.92 -5.38 14.43
CA VAL A 59 -1.86 -5.00 13.38
C VAL A 59 -3.11 -5.84 13.57
N GLU A 60 -4.23 -5.17 13.80
CA GLU A 60 -5.53 -5.81 14.02
C GLU A 60 -6.45 -5.51 12.85
N GLY A 61 -6.84 -6.55 12.13
CA GLY A 61 -7.72 -6.45 10.97
C GLY A 61 -7.06 -6.82 9.64
N ARG A 62 -7.90 -6.89 8.61
CA ARG A 62 -7.50 -7.26 7.25
C ARG A 62 -6.81 -6.10 6.55
N VAL A 63 -5.53 -6.29 6.23
CA VAL A 63 -4.73 -5.29 5.53
C VAL A 63 -4.79 -5.51 4.02
N SER A 64 -5.15 -4.47 3.28
CA SER A 64 -4.94 -4.40 1.83
C SER A 64 -3.92 -3.30 1.52
N ALA A 65 -2.89 -3.64 0.76
CA ALA A 65 -1.83 -2.71 0.41
C ALA A 65 -1.75 -2.51 -1.11
N LEU A 66 -1.82 -1.27 -1.54
CA LEU A 66 -1.67 -0.90 -2.95
C LEU A 66 -0.18 -0.72 -3.35
N LEU A 67 0.76 -1.17 -2.51
CA LEU A 67 2.21 -1.05 -2.71
C LEU A 67 2.72 -1.86 -3.91
N GLU A 68 2.19 -3.07 -4.05
CA GLU A 68 2.57 -4.04 -5.08
C GLU A 68 1.29 -4.64 -5.65
N LEU A 69 0.62 -3.91 -6.54
CA LEU A 69 -0.69 -4.26 -7.07
C LEU A 69 -0.75 -5.66 -7.68
N THR A 70 0.34 -6.08 -8.32
CA THR A 70 0.46 -7.37 -9.00
C THR A 70 1.16 -8.45 -8.18
N SER A 71 1.52 -8.14 -6.94
CA SER A 71 2.09 -9.15 -6.03
C SER A 71 1.08 -10.26 -5.76
N GLY A 72 1.55 -11.50 -5.84
CA GLY A 72 0.72 -12.69 -5.70
C GLY A 72 -0.05 -13.10 -6.96
N PHE A 73 0.14 -12.42 -8.11
CA PHE A 73 -0.41 -12.89 -9.37
C PHE A 73 0.41 -14.06 -9.92
N ASP A 74 -0.29 -15.07 -10.40
CA ASP A 74 0.32 -16.11 -11.24
C ASP A 74 0.16 -15.69 -12.71
N PRO A 75 1.24 -15.51 -13.46
CA PRO A 75 1.20 -15.08 -14.85
C PRO A 75 0.53 -16.09 -15.78
N GLU A 76 0.52 -17.37 -15.44
CA GLU A 76 -0.11 -18.42 -16.24
C GLU A 76 -1.62 -18.53 -15.99
N PHE A 77 -2.10 -17.99 -14.88
CA PHE A 77 -3.52 -17.93 -14.56
C PHE A 77 -4.21 -16.81 -15.31
N THR A 78 -5.50 -16.99 -15.59
CA THR A 78 -6.35 -15.93 -16.14
C THR A 78 -6.55 -14.80 -15.14
N GLY A 79 -7.05 -13.66 -15.60
CA GLY A 79 -7.43 -12.57 -14.71
C GLY A 79 -8.45 -13.02 -13.65
N ARG A 80 -9.44 -13.78 -14.06
CA ARG A 80 -10.46 -14.36 -13.19
C ARG A 80 -9.86 -15.28 -12.12
N GLN A 81 -8.96 -16.18 -12.50
CA GLN A 81 -8.26 -17.05 -11.54
C GLN A 81 -7.38 -16.25 -10.59
N ASN A 82 -6.74 -15.16 -11.05
CA ASN A 82 -5.96 -14.27 -10.20
C ASN A 82 -6.82 -13.47 -9.21
N ILE A 83 -8.08 -13.15 -9.55
CA ILE A 83 -9.03 -12.57 -8.57
C ILE A 83 -9.24 -13.55 -7.40
N PHE A 84 -9.48 -14.83 -7.69
CA PHE A 84 -9.65 -15.85 -6.66
C PHE A 84 -8.37 -16.06 -5.85
N LEU A 85 -7.24 -16.27 -6.52
CA LEU A 85 -5.94 -16.46 -5.87
C LEU A 85 -5.63 -15.32 -4.89
N LYS A 86 -5.76 -14.08 -5.37
CA LYS A 86 -5.46 -12.91 -4.53
C LYS A 86 -6.50 -12.69 -3.43
N GLY A 87 -7.77 -12.95 -3.70
CA GLY A 87 -8.83 -12.90 -2.68
C GLY A 87 -8.56 -13.88 -1.53
N GLN A 88 -8.17 -15.13 -1.84
CA GLN A 88 -7.78 -16.13 -0.85
C GLN A 88 -6.53 -15.71 -0.06
N LEU A 89 -5.49 -15.16 -0.73
CA LEU A 89 -4.29 -14.63 -0.06
C LEU A 89 -4.62 -13.48 0.91
N LEU A 90 -5.68 -12.73 0.63
CA LEU A 90 -6.18 -11.66 1.50
C LEU A 90 -7.20 -12.14 2.54
N GLY A 91 -7.40 -13.46 2.64
CA GLY A 91 -8.19 -14.11 3.68
C GLY A 91 -9.71 -14.17 3.41
N LEU A 92 -10.17 -13.95 2.16
CA LEU A 92 -11.57 -14.12 1.82
C LEU A 92 -11.90 -15.60 1.56
N LYS A 93 -13.15 -15.96 1.81
CA LYS A 93 -13.72 -17.24 1.39
C LYS A 93 -14.12 -17.19 -0.09
N ASP A 94 -14.15 -18.34 -0.75
CA ASP A 94 -14.51 -18.44 -2.16
C ASP A 94 -15.89 -17.85 -2.47
N SER A 95 -16.85 -18.00 -1.56
CA SER A 95 -18.18 -17.39 -1.70
C SER A 95 -18.13 -15.86 -1.72
N GLU A 96 -17.32 -15.25 -0.84
CA GLU A 96 -17.15 -13.81 -0.78
C GLU A 96 -16.45 -13.27 -2.05
N ILE A 97 -15.44 -14.02 -2.54
CA ILE A 97 -14.74 -13.66 -3.78
C ILE A 97 -15.69 -13.72 -4.96
N LYS A 98 -16.53 -14.77 -5.04
CA LYS A 98 -17.50 -14.95 -6.11
C LYS A 98 -18.55 -13.83 -6.15
N GLU A 99 -18.98 -13.33 -5.01
CA GLU A 99 -19.89 -12.18 -4.92
C GLU A 99 -19.26 -10.89 -5.42
N LEU A 100 -17.93 -10.71 -5.21
CA LEU A 100 -17.19 -9.53 -5.59
C LEU A 100 -16.63 -9.58 -7.02
N GLU A 101 -16.55 -10.76 -7.61
CA GLU A 101 -15.86 -11.03 -8.87
C GLU A 101 -16.30 -10.06 -9.99
N GLN A 102 -17.61 -9.96 -10.25
CA GLN A 102 -18.11 -9.10 -11.32
C GLN A 102 -17.83 -7.62 -11.04
N THR A 103 -17.98 -7.18 -9.78
CA THR A 103 -17.65 -5.80 -9.38
C THR A 103 -16.18 -5.47 -9.60
N ILE A 104 -15.29 -6.44 -9.35
CA ILE A 104 -13.85 -6.29 -9.58
C ILE A 104 -13.56 -6.18 -11.08
N ILE A 105 -14.18 -7.00 -11.91
CA ILE A 105 -14.02 -7.04 -13.36
C ILE A 105 -14.49 -5.71 -13.97
N ASP A 106 -15.71 -5.28 -13.65
CA ASP A 106 -16.31 -4.02 -14.14
C ASP A 106 -15.49 -2.80 -13.72
N PHE A 107 -14.93 -2.83 -12.49
CA PHE A 107 -14.07 -1.75 -12.04
C PHE A 107 -12.75 -1.70 -12.82
N ALA A 108 -12.18 -2.86 -13.14
CA ALA A 108 -10.91 -2.97 -13.85
C ALA A 108 -10.99 -2.59 -15.33
N GLU A 109 -12.19 -2.67 -15.94
CA GLU A 109 -12.44 -2.39 -17.37
C GLU A 109 -11.56 -3.25 -18.29
N ILE A 110 -11.56 -4.56 -18.02
CA ILE A 110 -10.77 -5.56 -18.76
C ILE A 110 -11.59 -6.81 -19.11
N GLU A 111 -12.92 -6.67 -19.25
CA GLU A 111 -13.88 -7.76 -19.46
C GLU A 111 -13.47 -8.67 -20.61
N GLU A 112 -13.05 -8.09 -21.73
CA GLU A 112 -12.64 -8.85 -22.95
C GLU A 112 -11.42 -9.73 -22.73
N TYR A 113 -10.60 -9.41 -21.71
CA TYR A 113 -9.33 -10.09 -21.42
C TYR A 113 -9.39 -10.95 -20.16
N ILE A 114 -10.48 -10.90 -19.38
CA ILE A 114 -10.51 -11.49 -18.04
C ILE A 114 -10.22 -12.99 -18.03
N ASP A 115 -10.57 -13.70 -19.08
CA ASP A 115 -10.36 -15.13 -19.24
C ASP A 115 -9.07 -15.47 -20.04
N GLN A 116 -8.22 -14.45 -20.32
CA GLN A 116 -6.89 -14.62 -20.88
C GLN A 116 -5.83 -14.73 -19.76
N PRO A 117 -4.72 -15.46 -19.98
CA PRO A 117 -3.62 -15.52 -19.03
C PRO A 117 -3.00 -14.13 -18.78
N VAL A 118 -2.73 -13.81 -17.49
CA VAL A 118 -2.23 -12.49 -17.07
C VAL A 118 -0.86 -12.16 -17.68
N ARG A 119 -0.06 -13.17 -18.12
CA ARG A 119 1.18 -12.91 -18.86
C ARG A 119 0.95 -12.12 -20.15
N THR A 120 -0.23 -12.20 -20.75
CA THR A 120 -0.59 -11.46 -21.99
C THR A 120 -1.04 -10.02 -21.73
N TYR A 121 -1.31 -9.66 -20.46
CA TYR A 121 -1.78 -8.34 -20.09
C TYR A 121 -0.68 -7.28 -20.21
N SER A 122 -1.05 -6.09 -20.64
CA SER A 122 -0.18 -4.92 -20.51
C SER A 122 0.08 -4.60 -19.03
N SER A 123 1.11 -3.80 -18.75
CA SER A 123 1.38 -3.33 -17.38
C SER A 123 0.19 -2.54 -16.80
N GLY A 124 -0.49 -1.76 -17.63
CA GLY A 124 -1.70 -1.03 -17.25
C GLY A 124 -2.85 -1.95 -16.87
N MET A 125 -3.15 -2.99 -17.66
CA MET A 125 -4.20 -3.97 -17.37
C MET A 125 -3.91 -4.73 -16.06
N LYS A 126 -2.67 -5.16 -15.86
CA LYS A 126 -2.24 -5.80 -14.58
C LYS A 126 -2.47 -4.89 -13.40
N ALA A 127 -2.10 -3.62 -13.53
CA ALA A 127 -2.24 -2.65 -12.47
C ALA A 127 -3.71 -2.29 -12.20
N ARG A 128 -4.56 -2.16 -13.25
CA ARG A 128 -6.02 -1.98 -13.12
C ARG A 128 -6.65 -3.15 -12.38
N LEU A 129 -6.35 -4.40 -12.76
CA LEU A 129 -6.87 -5.59 -12.08
C LEU A 129 -6.40 -5.64 -10.62
N GLY A 130 -5.12 -5.45 -10.36
CA GLY A 130 -4.55 -5.47 -9.02
C GLY A 130 -5.16 -4.41 -8.10
N PHE A 131 -5.35 -3.19 -8.60
CA PHE A 131 -6.03 -2.13 -7.87
C PHE A 131 -7.49 -2.51 -7.58
N SER A 132 -8.21 -2.96 -8.60
CA SER A 132 -9.64 -3.33 -8.49
C SER A 132 -9.88 -4.41 -7.43
N ILE A 133 -9.02 -5.43 -7.36
CA ILE A 133 -9.10 -6.45 -6.33
C ILE A 133 -8.92 -5.80 -4.95
N ASN A 134 -7.82 -5.05 -4.74
CA ASN A 134 -7.47 -4.52 -3.43
C ASN A 134 -8.51 -3.57 -2.84
N VAL A 135 -9.21 -2.78 -3.67
CA VAL A 135 -10.21 -1.79 -3.18
C VAL A 135 -11.62 -2.38 -3.03
N ASN A 136 -11.94 -3.48 -3.72
CA ASN A 136 -13.28 -4.05 -3.64
C ASN A 136 -13.42 -5.19 -2.61
N ILE A 137 -12.33 -5.72 -2.05
CA ILE A 137 -12.36 -6.77 -1.01
C ILE A 137 -12.73 -6.29 0.39
N ARG A 138 -13.14 -5.03 0.57
CA ARG A 138 -13.52 -4.42 1.85
C ARG A 138 -12.45 -4.60 2.92
N PRO A 139 -11.28 -4.00 2.77
CA PRO A 139 -10.22 -4.05 3.78
C PRO A 139 -10.65 -3.29 5.05
N GLU A 140 -10.14 -3.69 6.22
CA GLU A 140 -10.25 -2.90 7.45
C GLU A 140 -9.13 -1.87 7.55
N ILE A 141 -7.99 -2.18 6.94
CA ILE A 141 -6.83 -1.30 6.83
C ILE A 141 -6.42 -1.21 5.36
N LEU A 142 -6.43 -0.01 4.81
CA LEU A 142 -5.98 0.28 3.45
C LEU A 142 -4.65 1.04 3.50
N ILE A 143 -3.63 0.47 2.88
CA ILE A 143 -2.33 1.12 2.71
C ILE A 143 -2.21 1.58 1.26
N VAL A 144 -2.04 2.87 1.06
CA VAL A 144 -1.88 3.48 -0.26
C VAL A 144 -0.50 4.11 -0.34
N ASP A 145 0.31 3.68 -1.32
CA ASP A 145 1.63 4.27 -1.61
C ASP A 145 1.63 4.70 -3.07
N GLU A 146 1.70 5.98 -3.36
CA GLU A 146 1.78 6.57 -4.73
C GLU A 146 1.00 5.84 -5.86
N ALA A 147 0.39 4.68 -5.53
CA ALA A 147 -0.29 3.76 -6.43
C ALA A 147 -1.62 4.31 -7.01
N LEU A 148 -2.06 5.50 -6.59
CA LEU A 148 -3.19 6.19 -7.22
C LEU A 148 -2.83 6.71 -8.62
N SER A 149 -1.56 6.60 -9.05
CA SER A 149 -1.09 6.99 -10.38
C SER A 149 -1.17 5.87 -11.43
N VAL A 150 -2.08 4.90 -11.24
CA VAL A 150 -2.25 3.74 -12.12
C VAL A 150 -3.17 4.08 -13.30
N GLY A 151 -2.81 3.59 -14.49
CA GLY A 151 -3.63 3.76 -15.69
C GLY A 151 -3.56 5.16 -16.30
N ASP A 152 -4.56 5.47 -17.12
CA ASP A 152 -4.77 6.80 -17.69
C ASP A 152 -5.44 7.75 -16.65
N GLU A 153 -5.68 8.99 -17.07
CA GLU A 153 -6.23 10.03 -16.20
C GLU A 153 -7.66 9.71 -15.73
N GLU A 154 -8.44 9.05 -16.58
CA GLU A 154 -9.81 8.65 -16.25
C GLU A 154 -9.82 7.58 -15.15
N PHE A 155 -8.98 6.55 -15.31
CA PHE A 155 -8.85 5.50 -14.30
C PHE A 155 -8.27 6.01 -12.98
N LYS A 156 -7.32 6.95 -13.01
CA LYS A 156 -6.80 7.61 -11.79
C LYS A 156 -7.90 8.34 -11.03
N ASN A 157 -8.76 9.07 -11.74
CA ASN A 157 -9.90 9.76 -11.14
C ASN A 157 -10.89 8.77 -10.51
N LYS A 158 -11.14 7.63 -11.18
CA LYS A 158 -11.97 6.53 -10.68
C LYS A 158 -11.36 5.91 -9.41
N CYS A 159 -10.04 5.68 -9.40
CA CYS A 159 -9.31 5.19 -8.22
C CYS A 159 -9.42 6.15 -7.03
N THR A 160 -9.18 7.44 -7.26
CA THR A 160 -9.27 8.47 -6.22
C THR A 160 -10.67 8.54 -5.61
N LYS A 161 -11.71 8.55 -6.44
CA LYS A 161 -13.11 8.53 -5.98
C LYS A 161 -13.40 7.28 -5.15
N LYS A 162 -12.95 6.10 -5.59
CA LYS A 162 -13.16 4.83 -4.88
C LYS A 162 -12.49 4.83 -3.50
N VAL A 163 -11.24 5.31 -3.41
CA VAL A 163 -10.55 5.44 -2.11
C VAL A 163 -11.29 6.40 -1.19
N ASN A 164 -11.75 7.55 -1.70
CA ASN A 164 -12.58 8.50 -0.93
C ASN A 164 -13.86 7.85 -0.40
N GLU A 165 -14.56 7.08 -1.23
CA GLU A 165 -15.77 6.37 -0.81
C GLU A 165 -15.49 5.38 0.33
N ILE A 166 -14.42 4.59 0.20
CA ILE A 166 -14.02 3.58 1.19
C ILE A 166 -13.68 4.26 2.52
N VAL A 167 -12.84 5.30 2.49
CA VAL A 167 -12.38 6.01 3.69
C VAL A 167 -13.53 6.71 4.42
N ASN A 168 -14.48 7.30 3.67
CA ASN A 168 -15.56 8.08 4.28
C ASN A 168 -16.80 7.26 4.69
N LYS A 169 -17.04 6.10 4.07
CA LYS A 169 -18.26 5.30 4.30
C LYS A 169 -18.04 4.07 5.16
N ASP A 170 -16.86 3.44 5.05
CA ASP A 170 -16.65 2.09 5.57
C ASP A 170 -15.80 2.07 6.86
N GLU A 171 -15.53 3.22 7.49
CA GLU A 171 -14.68 3.34 8.68
C GLU A 171 -13.30 2.65 8.52
N VAL A 172 -12.81 2.57 7.28
CA VAL A 172 -11.54 1.94 6.96
C VAL A 172 -10.39 2.79 7.48
N THR A 173 -9.44 2.16 8.15
CA THR A 173 -8.20 2.80 8.57
C THR A 173 -7.31 3.01 7.35
N LEU A 174 -6.90 4.25 7.08
CA LEU A 174 -6.04 4.59 5.95
C LEU A 174 -4.63 4.95 6.41
N LEU A 175 -3.63 4.27 5.86
CA LEU A 175 -2.24 4.72 5.90
C LEU A 175 -1.81 5.18 4.50
N PHE A 176 -1.71 6.48 4.31
CA PHE A 176 -1.48 7.10 3.00
C PHE A 176 -0.05 7.62 2.86
N VAL A 177 0.75 6.94 2.05
CA VAL A 177 2.12 7.36 1.74
C VAL A 177 2.14 8.11 0.43
N THR A 178 2.45 9.39 0.46
CA THR A 178 2.42 10.23 -0.73
C THR A 178 3.42 11.38 -0.68
N HIS A 179 3.84 11.82 -1.85
CA HIS A 179 4.54 13.10 -2.02
C HIS A 179 3.57 14.25 -2.34
N SER A 180 2.31 13.94 -2.69
CA SER A 180 1.27 14.94 -2.94
C SER A 180 0.66 15.45 -1.63
N THR A 181 1.04 16.66 -1.26
CA THR A 181 0.47 17.31 -0.06
C THR A 181 -1.00 17.69 -0.24
N ALA A 182 -1.48 17.81 -1.49
CA ALA A 182 -2.89 18.07 -1.77
C ALA A 182 -3.76 16.85 -1.47
N LEU A 183 -3.39 15.68 -2.01
CA LEU A 183 -4.10 14.42 -1.72
C LEU A 183 -4.02 14.05 -0.23
N ALA A 184 -2.86 14.25 0.40
CA ALA A 184 -2.74 13.99 1.84
C ALA A 184 -3.71 14.84 2.68
N LYS A 185 -3.92 16.10 2.29
CA LYS A 185 -4.87 17.00 2.97
C LYS A 185 -6.33 16.65 2.67
N GLU A 186 -6.59 16.08 1.50
CA GLU A 186 -7.93 15.62 1.11
C GLU A 186 -8.37 14.38 1.91
N PHE A 187 -7.44 13.41 2.10
CA PHE A 187 -7.77 12.13 2.72
C PHE A 187 -7.50 12.06 4.23
N CYS A 188 -6.54 12.84 4.75
CA CYS A 188 -6.01 12.63 6.08
C CYS A 188 -6.15 13.87 6.97
N SER A 189 -6.52 13.67 8.23
CA SER A 189 -6.53 14.71 9.27
C SER A 189 -5.22 14.78 10.06
N ARG A 190 -4.43 13.70 10.04
CA ARG A 190 -3.16 13.54 10.76
C ARG A 190 -2.03 13.18 9.80
N GLY A 191 -0.82 13.61 10.13
CA GLY A 191 0.37 13.30 9.34
C GLY A 191 1.58 12.97 10.20
N ILE A 192 2.31 11.94 9.78
CA ILE A 192 3.57 11.50 10.34
C ILE A 192 4.70 11.90 9.39
N VAL A 193 5.78 12.49 9.90
CA VAL A 193 6.95 12.86 9.10
C VAL A 193 8.15 12.03 9.52
N MET A 194 8.70 11.28 8.55
CA MET A 194 9.91 10.49 8.74
C MET A 194 11.12 11.13 8.09
N GLN A 195 12.26 11.06 8.76
CA GLN A 195 13.55 11.53 8.25
C GLN A 195 14.68 10.60 8.72
N LYS A 196 15.47 10.06 7.78
CA LYS A 196 16.63 9.20 8.06
C LYS A 196 16.32 8.05 9.04
N GLY A 197 15.20 7.37 8.84
CA GLY A 197 14.74 6.26 9.66
C GLY A 197 14.09 6.63 10.99
N LYS A 198 13.93 7.92 11.30
CA LYS A 198 13.33 8.40 12.56
C LYS A 198 12.00 9.10 12.30
N LEU A 199 11.08 8.97 13.24
CA LEU A 199 9.89 9.79 13.31
C LEU A 199 10.26 11.15 13.88
N THR A 200 10.02 12.22 13.12
CA THR A 200 10.38 13.59 13.51
C THR A 200 9.17 14.45 13.86
N PHE A 201 7.99 14.01 13.45
CA PHE A 201 6.73 14.66 13.79
C PHE A 201 5.57 13.67 13.64
N ASP A 202 4.58 13.81 14.50
CA ASP A 202 3.31 13.12 14.45
C ASP A 202 2.24 14.07 15.01
N GLY A 203 1.23 14.39 14.22
CA GLY A 203 0.19 15.33 14.62
C GLY A 203 -0.66 15.81 13.43
N GLU A 204 -1.24 16.97 13.56
CA GLU A 204 -2.18 17.57 12.63
C GLU A 204 -1.58 17.72 11.22
N ILE A 205 -2.40 17.47 10.18
CA ILE A 205 -1.96 17.34 8.79
C ILE A 205 -1.28 18.59 8.23
N ASP A 206 -1.79 19.79 8.53
CA ASP A 206 -1.23 21.03 7.98
C ASP A 206 0.18 21.32 8.56
N GLU A 207 0.40 21.02 9.84
CA GLU A 207 1.74 21.16 10.45
C GLU A 207 2.70 20.06 9.93
N ALA A 208 2.19 18.83 9.74
CA ALA A 208 2.97 17.75 9.13
C ALA A 208 3.45 18.13 7.72
N ILE A 209 2.56 18.67 6.89
CA ILE A 209 2.87 19.15 5.55
C ILE A 209 3.90 20.28 5.59
N LYS A 210 3.77 21.23 6.50
CA LYS A 210 4.72 22.34 6.66
C LYS A 210 6.11 21.83 7.04
N ARG A 211 6.21 20.87 7.95
CA ARG A 211 7.47 20.22 8.35
C ARG A 211 8.06 19.41 7.21
N TYR A 212 7.26 18.62 6.51
CA TYR A 212 7.70 17.85 5.35
C TYR A 212 8.28 18.76 4.26
N LYS A 213 7.60 19.86 3.89
CA LYS A 213 8.09 20.84 2.91
C LYS A 213 9.44 21.45 3.31
N LYS A 214 9.68 21.69 4.60
CA LYS A 214 11.00 22.16 5.10
C LYS A 214 12.11 21.12 4.91
N THR A 215 11.77 19.82 4.99
CA THR A 215 12.75 18.76 4.77
C THR A 215 13.12 18.59 3.30
N VAL A 216 12.18 18.87 2.38
CA VAL A 216 12.40 18.72 0.92
C VAL A 216 13.25 19.88 0.37
N LYS A 217 13.17 21.10 0.95
CA LYS A 217 13.92 22.28 0.51
C LYS A 217 15.39 22.28 0.94
N LYS A 218 15.79 21.37 1.82
CA LYS A 218 17.19 21.12 2.22
C LYS A 218 17.75 19.89 1.48
#